data_c98666f161288143ac74fe4a14f53b8a
#
_entry.id   c98666f161288143ac74fe4a14f53b8a
#
_cell.length_a   1.000
_cell.length_b   1.000
_cell.length_c   1.000
_cell.angle_alpha   90.00
_cell.angle_beta   90.00
_cell.angle_gamma   90.00
#
_symmetry.space_group_name_H-M   'P 1'
#
loop_
_entity.id
_entity.type
_entity.pdbx_description
1 polymer ?
#
loop_
_entity_poly.entity_id
_entity_poly.type
_entity_poly.pdbx_seq_one_letter_code
_entity_poly.pdbx_strand_id
1 'polypeptide(L)'
;MTDAYFDDENFKDGFDDDSFNTGMDLHLWRKLLSYALHYRKEVIILASCAFFTAIAEIAFPLITKGVIDAVATDGLDADLSQYAMLYGAFTLLLGLSISGFIWFGGKIRTHVAHDIRMDGFCNLQRLSFSYYDFRPVGWLMARMTSDCERLSNILAWGMLDLVWGCTMMLGIAIAMLFMDLTLGLIVLSVLPVLAWVSLNFQHRILSSARIVRKTNSRITGTYNESIMGVQTSKAFVKEAENLKKFGGLTDQMHSASVINLVQAALYLPLVLTLGSVAIGLTLVFGGLEVVWGAITAGTLVAFLTYARHFFEPIEQLAHWFAEMQMAQASAERIMSLVMAESEIKDSEAVIQAMKRDKTANAAIDGHPDQINRIAFEDVSFSYDVGDPILNNINLDIHQGETLAIVGSTGG
;
A
#
# COMPACT_ATOMS: atom_id res chain seq x y z
N MET A 1 -26.73 7.66 42.72
CA MET A 1 -25.84 6.79 43.46
C MET A 1 -25.66 5.60 42.53
N THR A 2 -24.62 5.44 41.80
CA THR A 2 -23.21 5.78 41.87
C THR A 2 -22.69 5.98 40.45
N ASP A 3 -22.10 7.14 40.19
CA ASP A 3 -21.32 7.42 38.99
C ASP A 3 -20.01 6.59 39.08
N ALA A 4 -19.90 5.51 38.34
CA ALA A 4 -18.63 4.90 38.05
C ALA A 4 -17.98 5.73 36.93
N TYR A 5 -17.03 6.57 37.33
CA TYR A 5 -16.08 7.22 36.47
C TYR A 5 -15.40 6.15 35.58
N PHE A 6 -15.78 6.09 34.32
CA PHE A 6 -14.95 5.51 33.29
C PHE A 6 -13.82 6.51 33.04
N ASP A 7 -12.66 6.17 33.53
CA ASP A 7 -11.44 6.91 33.30
C ASP A 7 -11.07 6.74 31.81
N ASP A 8 -11.34 7.77 31.02
CA ASP A 8 -11.16 7.82 29.56
C ASP A 8 -9.68 7.78 29.14
N GLU A 9 -8.74 7.80 30.10
CA GLU A 9 -7.31 7.84 29.77
C GLU A 9 -6.70 6.47 29.45
N ASN A 10 -7.24 5.37 29.95
CA ASN A 10 -6.71 4.02 29.68
C ASN A 10 -7.28 3.37 28.42
N PHE A 11 -8.29 3.97 27.78
CA PHE A 11 -8.88 3.45 26.54
C PHE A 11 -8.19 3.99 25.27
N LYS A 12 -7.22 4.90 25.42
CA LYS A 12 -6.53 5.56 24.29
C LYS A 12 -5.46 4.73 23.61
N ASP A 13 -4.92 3.71 24.25
CA ASP A 13 -3.72 3.01 23.74
C ASP A 13 -3.99 1.88 22.75
N GLY A 14 -5.24 1.55 22.45
CA GLY A 14 -5.59 0.47 21.53
C GLY A 14 -6.16 0.88 20.17
N PHE A 15 -6.61 2.14 20.01
CA PHE A 15 -7.37 2.61 18.85
C PHE A 15 -6.79 3.84 18.15
N ASP A 16 -5.70 4.42 18.64
CA ASP A 16 -5.04 5.51 17.94
C ASP A 16 -4.33 4.97 16.67
N ASP A 17 -5.07 4.99 15.56
CA ASP A 17 -4.53 4.84 14.20
C ASP A 17 -3.50 5.97 13.86
N ASP A 18 -3.32 6.95 14.76
CA ASP A 18 -2.43 8.10 14.58
C ASP A 18 -0.97 7.87 15.07
N SER A 19 -0.68 6.74 15.72
CA SER A 19 0.67 6.43 16.23
C SER A 19 1.57 5.70 15.22
N PHE A 20 1.08 5.45 13.99
CA PHE A 20 1.89 4.81 12.97
C PHE A 20 3.09 5.69 12.59
N ASN A 21 4.26 5.11 12.71
CA ASN A 21 5.52 5.71 12.34
C ASN A 21 5.43 6.35 10.95
N THR A 22 5.70 7.64 10.84
CA THR A 22 5.66 8.38 9.57
C THR A 22 6.79 7.97 8.61
N GLY A 23 7.67 7.09 9.02
CA GLY A 23 8.76 6.53 8.23
C GLY A 23 8.37 5.19 7.59
N MET A 24 8.89 4.94 6.38
CA MET A 24 8.73 3.66 5.70
C MET A 24 9.52 2.57 6.43
N ASP A 25 8.86 1.56 6.97
CA ASP A 25 9.49 0.42 7.61
C ASP A 25 9.95 -0.61 6.56
N LEU A 26 11.22 -0.53 6.20
CA LEU A 26 11.83 -1.43 5.21
C LEU A 26 11.81 -2.91 5.66
N HIS A 27 11.84 -3.18 6.97
CA HIS A 27 11.77 -4.54 7.49
C HIS A 27 10.39 -5.16 7.23
N LEU A 28 9.34 -4.37 7.48
CA LEU A 28 7.96 -4.76 7.19
C LEU A 28 7.77 -5.05 5.69
N TRP A 29 8.22 -4.14 4.83
CA TRP A 29 8.12 -4.30 3.38
C TRP A 29 8.93 -5.50 2.86
N ARG A 30 10.09 -5.76 3.42
CA ARG A 30 10.87 -6.97 3.09
C ARG A 30 10.09 -8.25 3.41
N LYS A 31 9.38 -8.28 4.52
CA LYS A 31 8.56 -9.43 4.91
C LYS A 31 7.34 -9.60 4.00
N LEU A 32 6.65 -8.50 3.66
CA LEU A 32 5.56 -8.51 2.70
C LEU A 32 6.02 -8.93 1.31
N LEU A 33 7.17 -8.45 0.86
CA LEU A 33 7.76 -8.85 -0.41
C LEU A 33 8.04 -10.36 -0.47
N SER A 34 8.31 -11.01 0.67
CA SER A 34 8.51 -12.46 0.70
C SER A 34 7.29 -13.26 0.24
N TYR A 35 6.06 -12.75 0.45
CA TYR A 35 4.84 -13.36 -0.10
C TYR A 35 4.84 -13.34 -1.62
N ALA A 36 5.18 -12.23 -2.24
CA ALA A 36 5.29 -12.15 -3.70
C ALA A 36 6.46 -13.00 -4.23
N LEU A 37 7.61 -12.98 -3.54
CA LEU A 37 8.79 -13.75 -3.91
C LEU A 37 8.62 -15.27 -3.71
N HIS A 38 7.58 -15.72 -3.01
CA HIS A 38 7.22 -17.14 -3.00
C HIS A 38 6.87 -17.62 -4.43
N TYR A 39 6.31 -16.75 -5.25
CA TYR A 39 5.92 -17.00 -6.64
C TYR A 39 6.98 -16.50 -7.62
N ARG A 40 8.26 -16.92 -7.42
CA ARG A 40 9.43 -16.41 -8.17
C ARG A 40 9.29 -16.50 -9.68
N LYS A 41 8.68 -17.58 -10.19
CA LYS A 41 8.49 -17.79 -11.63
C LYS A 41 7.57 -16.72 -12.22
N GLU A 42 6.44 -16.49 -11.58
CA GLU A 42 5.46 -15.48 -11.98
C GLU A 42 6.05 -14.07 -11.90
N VAL A 43 6.81 -13.77 -10.84
CA VAL A 43 7.50 -12.48 -10.65
C VAL A 43 8.55 -12.26 -11.75
N ILE A 44 9.35 -13.27 -12.09
CA ILE A 44 10.36 -13.15 -13.16
C ILE A 44 9.68 -12.94 -14.51
N ILE A 45 8.59 -13.66 -14.81
CA ILE A 45 7.85 -13.47 -16.05
C ILE A 45 7.22 -12.07 -16.10
N LEU A 46 6.61 -11.61 -15.00
CA LEU A 46 6.07 -10.26 -14.89
C LEU A 46 7.14 -9.19 -15.18
N ALA A 47 8.29 -9.30 -14.49
CA ALA A 47 9.41 -8.39 -14.68
C ALA A 47 9.96 -8.43 -16.12
N SER A 48 10.04 -9.63 -16.73
CA SER A 48 10.45 -9.78 -18.12
C SER A 48 9.44 -9.13 -19.08
N CYS A 49 8.14 -9.30 -18.85
CA CYS A 49 7.11 -8.63 -19.66
C CYS A 49 7.19 -7.11 -19.52
N ALA A 50 7.37 -6.58 -18.31
CA ALA A 50 7.55 -5.14 -18.07
C ALA A 50 8.79 -4.60 -18.77
N PHE A 51 9.90 -5.33 -18.73
CA PHE A 51 11.15 -5.01 -19.42
C PHE A 51 10.97 -4.98 -20.94
N PHE A 52 10.33 -6.00 -21.53
CA PHE A 52 10.09 -6.03 -22.97
C PHE A 52 9.09 -4.98 -23.44
N THR A 53 8.11 -4.62 -22.61
CA THR A 53 7.22 -3.48 -22.86
C THR A 53 8.03 -2.20 -22.98
N ALA A 54 8.90 -1.90 -22.02
CA ALA A 54 9.77 -0.72 -22.04
C ALA A 54 10.71 -0.72 -23.26
N ILE A 55 11.32 -1.86 -23.61
CA ILE A 55 12.17 -1.96 -24.80
C ILE A 55 11.37 -1.66 -26.07
N ALA A 56 10.15 -2.18 -26.21
CA ALA A 56 9.32 -1.92 -27.39
C ALA A 56 8.98 -0.43 -27.50
N GLU A 57 8.62 0.21 -26.39
CA GLU A 57 8.34 1.64 -26.35
C GLU A 57 9.56 2.51 -26.67
N ILE A 58 10.76 2.10 -26.23
CA ILE A 58 12.02 2.78 -26.58
C ILE A 58 12.38 2.56 -28.06
N ALA A 59 12.04 1.42 -28.64
CA ALA A 59 12.35 1.12 -30.04
C ALA A 59 11.54 1.95 -31.05
N PHE A 60 10.29 2.32 -30.75
CA PHE A 60 9.43 3.06 -31.69
C PHE A 60 10.02 4.41 -32.17
N PRO A 61 10.54 5.29 -31.30
CA PRO A 61 11.19 6.51 -31.76
C PRO A 61 12.45 6.26 -32.60
N LEU A 62 13.21 5.17 -32.31
CA LEU A 62 14.38 4.80 -33.12
C LEU A 62 13.98 4.31 -34.51
N ILE A 63 12.91 3.54 -34.62
CA ILE A 63 12.37 3.09 -35.92
C ILE A 63 11.85 4.32 -36.69
N THR A 64 11.12 5.22 -36.03
CA THR A 64 10.62 6.47 -36.63
C THR A 64 11.78 7.33 -37.15
N LYS A 65 12.87 7.46 -36.38
CA LYS A 65 14.11 8.10 -36.83
C LYS A 65 14.61 7.48 -38.10
N GLY A 66 14.73 6.15 -38.13
CA GLY A 66 15.23 5.43 -39.31
C GLY A 66 14.38 5.67 -40.57
N VAL A 67 13.05 5.68 -40.41
CA VAL A 67 12.12 6.00 -41.51
C VAL A 67 12.34 7.40 -42.06
N ILE A 68 12.42 8.40 -41.15
CA ILE A 68 12.59 9.81 -41.53
C ILE A 68 13.93 9.99 -42.26
N ASP A 69 15.00 9.40 -41.72
CA ASP A 69 16.35 9.50 -42.31
C ASP A 69 16.43 8.80 -43.67
N ALA A 70 15.81 7.62 -43.85
CA ALA A 70 15.75 6.93 -45.14
C ALA A 70 14.98 7.75 -46.17
N VAL A 71 13.84 8.31 -45.83
CA VAL A 71 13.07 9.17 -46.76
C VAL A 71 13.83 10.46 -47.10
N ALA A 72 14.58 11.02 -46.16
CA ALA A 72 15.37 12.24 -46.38
C ALA A 72 16.57 11.99 -47.32
N THR A 73 17.17 10.77 -47.28
CA THR A 73 18.32 10.42 -48.12
C THR A 73 17.92 9.90 -49.50
N ASP A 74 16.98 8.95 -49.54
CA ASP A 74 16.65 8.17 -50.73
C ASP A 74 15.36 8.65 -51.42
N GLY A 75 14.61 9.57 -50.80
CA GLY A 75 13.42 10.14 -51.39
C GLY A 75 12.32 9.10 -51.66
N LEU A 76 11.84 9.06 -52.90
CA LEU A 76 10.80 8.11 -53.36
C LEU A 76 11.33 6.66 -53.50
N ASP A 77 12.63 6.46 -53.56
CA ASP A 77 13.25 5.14 -53.71
C ASP A 77 13.58 4.47 -52.37
N ALA A 78 13.18 5.13 -51.23
CA ALA A 78 13.44 4.61 -49.90
C ALA A 78 12.72 3.26 -49.67
N ASP A 79 13.44 2.23 -49.31
CA ASP A 79 12.85 0.94 -48.91
C ASP A 79 12.39 0.99 -47.44
N LEU A 80 11.10 1.20 -47.26
CA LEU A 80 10.47 1.25 -45.94
C LEU A 80 10.02 -0.10 -45.41
N SER A 81 10.18 -1.17 -46.19
CA SER A 81 9.70 -2.52 -45.85
C SER A 81 10.33 -3.06 -44.56
N GLN A 82 11.63 -2.83 -44.36
CA GLN A 82 12.34 -3.24 -43.17
C GLN A 82 11.82 -2.53 -41.91
N TYR A 83 11.57 -1.23 -41.99
CA TYR A 83 11.03 -0.44 -40.88
C TYR A 83 9.61 -0.85 -40.54
N ALA A 84 8.78 -1.13 -41.59
CA ALA A 84 7.41 -1.63 -41.38
C ALA A 84 7.41 -3.00 -40.70
N MET A 85 8.31 -3.91 -41.10
CA MET A 85 8.44 -5.22 -40.43
C MET A 85 8.92 -5.08 -38.98
N LEU A 86 9.92 -4.23 -38.72
CA LEU A 86 10.40 -3.95 -37.36
C LEU A 86 9.28 -3.33 -36.48
N TYR A 87 8.56 -2.31 -37.00
CA TYR A 87 7.47 -1.69 -36.30
C TYR A 87 6.38 -2.72 -35.97
N GLY A 88 6.00 -3.55 -36.92
CA GLY A 88 5.03 -4.63 -36.72
C GLY A 88 5.48 -5.66 -35.68
N ALA A 89 6.78 -6.06 -35.73
CA ALA A 89 7.37 -7.00 -34.76
C ALA A 89 7.34 -6.42 -33.31
N PHE A 90 7.74 -5.15 -33.14
CA PHE A 90 7.71 -4.49 -31.84
C PHE A 90 6.27 -4.22 -31.35
N THR A 91 5.32 -3.95 -32.26
CA THR A 91 3.90 -3.84 -31.91
C THR A 91 3.35 -5.17 -31.40
N LEU A 92 3.68 -6.29 -32.06
CA LEU A 92 3.30 -7.63 -31.59
C LEU A 92 3.97 -7.96 -30.25
N LEU A 93 5.26 -7.66 -30.10
CA LEU A 93 5.99 -7.83 -28.85
C LEU A 93 5.32 -7.02 -27.70
N LEU A 94 4.97 -5.76 -27.98
CA LEU A 94 4.28 -4.89 -27.02
C LEU A 94 2.94 -5.50 -26.60
N GLY A 95 2.10 -5.91 -27.54
CA GLY A 95 0.80 -6.52 -27.28
C GLY A 95 0.90 -7.81 -26.45
N LEU A 96 1.87 -8.67 -26.78
CA LEU A 96 2.14 -9.92 -26.04
C LEU A 96 2.67 -9.62 -24.63
N SER A 97 3.57 -8.66 -24.51
CA SER A 97 4.15 -8.27 -23.21
C SER A 97 3.10 -7.65 -22.30
N ILE A 98 2.24 -6.75 -22.81
CA ILE A 98 1.13 -6.14 -22.06
C ILE A 98 0.15 -7.23 -21.61
N SER A 99 -0.24 -8.14 -22.48
CA SER A 99 -1.12 -9.26 -22.13
C SER A 99 -0.49 -10.15 -21.06
N GLY A 100 0.81 -10.42 -21.19
CA GLY A 100 1.59 -11.19 -20.22
C GLY A 100 1.63 -10.51 -18.85
N PHE A 101 1.97 -9.23 -18.79
CA PHE A 101 2.06 -8.56 -17.50
C PHE A 101 0.71 -8.42 -16.80
N ILE A 102 -0.40 -8.16 -17.53
CA ILE A 102 -1.75 -8.12 -16.95
C ILE A 102 -2.11 -9.49 -16.35
N TRP A 103 -1.85 -10.56 -17.08
CA TRP A 103 -2.14 -11.91 -16.64
C TRP A 103 -1.33 -12.30 -15.39
N PHE A 104 -0.01 -12.14 -15.44
CA PHE A 104 0.86 -12.54 -14.33
C PHE A 104 0.76 -11.59 -13.14
N GLY A 105 0.54 -10.29 -13.34
CA GLY A 105 0.25 -9.34 -12.28
C GLY A 105 -1.05 -9.67 -11.56
N GLY A 106 -2.12 -9.96 -12.30
CA GLY A 106 -3.38 -10.43 -11.73
C GLY A 106 -3.24 -11.75 -10.95
N LYS A 107 -2.42 -12.68 -11.47
CA LYS A 107 -2.15 -13.97 -10.80
C LYS A 107 -1.37 -13.76 -9.49
N ILE A 108 -0.32 -12.97 -9.48
CA ILE A 108 0.46 -12.64 -8.27
C ILE A 108 -0.45 -11.96 -7.24
N ARG A 109 -1.22 -10.94 -7.66
CA ARG A 109 -2.19 -10.26 -6.79
C ARG A 109 -3.13 -11.26 -6.09
N THR A 110 -3.69 -12.18 -6.86
CA THR A 110 -4.66 -13.17 -6.35
C THR A 110 -4.02 -14.16 -5.38
N HIS A 111 -2.82 -14.65 -5.70
CA HIS A 111 -2.10 -15.58 -4.83
C HIS A 111 -1.64 -14.91 -3.53
N VAL A 112 -1.06 -13.72 -3.60
CA VAL A 112 -0.63 -12.97 -2.42
C VAL A 112 -1.82 -12.63 -1.52
N ALA A 113 -2.95 -12.20 -2.11
CA ALA A 113 -4.18 -11.95 -1.33
C ALA A 113 -4.70 -13.21 -0.64
N HIS A 114 -4.62 -14.37 -1.32
CA HIS A 114 -5.00 -15.65 -0.76
C HIS A 114 -4.11 -16.02 0.44
N ASP A 115 -2.79 -15.96 0.25
CA ASP A 115 -1.83 -16.36 1.28
C ASP A 115 -1.92 -15.49 2.52
N ILE A 116 -1.97 -14.17 2.35
CA ILE A 116 -2.13 -13.23 3.48
C ILE A 116 -3.44 -13.49 4.23
N ARG A 117 -4.55 -13.72 3.51
CA ARG A 117 -5.84 -14.05 4.14
C ARG A 117 -5.80 -15.38 4.87
N MET A 118 -5.17 -16.39 4.28
CA MET A 118 -5.07 -17.71 4.90
C MET A 118 -4.22 -17.64 6.18
N ASP A 119 -3.04 -16.99 6.11
CA ASP A 119 -2.16 -16.82 7.28
C ASP A 119 -2.87 -16.03 8.38
N GLY A 120 -3.53 -14.91 8.02
CA GLY A 120 -4.30 -14.13 8.97
C GLY A 120 -5.44 -14.92 9.62
N PHE A 121 -6.20 -15.66 8.82
CA PHE A 121 -7.31 -16.48 9.33
C PHE A 121 -6.80 -17.65 10.19
N CYS A 122 -5.76 -18.35 9.77
CA CYS A 122 -5.14 -19.41 10.56
C CYS A 122 -4.64 -18.88 11.91
N ASN A 123 -4.07 -17.68 11.92
CA ASN A 123 -3.61 -17.08 13.17
C ASN A 123 -4.80 -16.68 14.05
N LEU A 124 -5.85 -16.06 13.48
CA LEU A 124 -7.09 -15.76 14.22
C LEU A 124 -7.64 -17.00 14.94
N GLN A 125 -7.67 -18.15 14.30
CA GLN A 125 -8.16 -19.40 14.91
C GLN A 125 -7.30 -19.91 16.07
N ARG A 126 -6.08 -19.40 16.24
CA ARG A 126 -5.14 -19.80 17.30
C ARG A 126 -5.09 -18.80 18.46
N LEU A 127 -5.61 -17.58 18.25
CA LEU A 127 -5.59 -16.55 19.28
C LEU A 127 -6.57 -16.83 20.40
N SER A 128 -6.24 -16.41 21.63
CA SER A 128 -7.06 -16.52 22.83
C SER A 128 -8.28 -15.59 22.77
N PHE A 129 -9.31 -15.87 23.59
CA PHE A 129 -10.51 -15.02 23.68
C PHE A 129 -10.17 -13.59 24.08
N SER A 130 -9.16 -13.37 24.92
CA SER A 130 -8.68 -12.03 25.32
C SER A 130 -8.34 -11.14 24.11
N TYR A 131 -7.87 -11.72 23.01
CA TYR A 131 -7.61 -10.97 21.80
C TYR A 131 -8.88 -10.39 21.16
N TYR A 132 -10.01 -11.12 21.26
CA TYR A 132 -11.29 -10.73 20.68
C TYR A 132 -12.10 -9.78 21.56
N ASP A 133 -11.98 -9.91 22.89
CA ASP A 133 -12.73 -9.11 23.86
C ASP A 133 -12.47 -7.60 23.71
N PHE A 134 -11.23 -7.25 23.34
CA PHE A 134 -10.82 -5.86 23.21
C PHE A 134 -10.85 -5.32 21.78
N ARG A 135 -11.28 -6.12 20.75
CA ARG A 135 -11.22 -5.71 19.35
C ARG A 135 -12.58 -5.82 18.65
N PRO A 136 -13.11 -4.72 18.08
CA PRO A 136 -14.36 -4.79 17.34
C PRO A 136 -14.29 -5.73 16.14
N VAL A 137 -15.34 -6.49 15.90
CA VAL A 137 -15.42 -7.43 14.76
C VAL A 137 -15.18 -6.71 13.42
N GLY A 138 -15.73 -5.50 13.25
CA GLY A 138 -15.53 -4.70 12.04
C GLY A 138 -14.05 -4.36 11.78
N TRP A 139 -13.27 -4.17 12.83
CA TRP A 139 -11.84 -3.93 12.74
C TRP A 139 -11.07 -5.16 12.22
N LEU A 140 -11.42 -6.37 12.68
CA LEU A 140 -10.86 -7.61 12.17
C LEU A 140 -11.27 -7.86 10.71
N MET A 141 -12.54 -7.62 10.39
CA MET A 141 -13.06 -7.80 9.04
C MET A 141 -12.35 -6.87 8.02
N ALA A 142 -12.12 -5.61 8.39
CA ALA A 142 -11.42 -4.66 7.52
C ALA A 142 -10.00 -5.15 7.15
N ARG A 143 -9.29 -5.76 8.11
CA ARG A 143 -7.95 -6.34 7.85
C ARG A 143 -8.00 -7.49 6.87
N MET A 144 -8.96 -8.40 7.06
CA MET A 144 -9.09 -9.59 6.22
C MET A 144 -9.63 -9.29 4.82
N THR A 145 -10.24 -8.12 4.61
CA THR A 145 -10.81 -7.70 3.33
C THR A 145 -10.00 -6.59 2.68
N SER A 146 -10.28 -5.33 3.02
CA SER A 146 -9.74 -4.15 2.33
C SER A 146 -8.23 -3.98 2.49
N ASP A 147 -7.66 -4.27 3.67
CA ASP A 147 -6.22 -4.14 3.88
C ASP A 147 -5.45 -5.21 3.10
N CYS A 148 -5.92 -6.48 3.09
CA CYS A 148 -5.32 -7.54 2.26
C CYS A 148 -5.36 -7.21 0.78
N GLU A 149 -6.48 -6.66 0.29
CA GLU A 149 -6.62 -6.30 -1.12
C GLU A 149 -5.68 -5.16 -1.50
N ARG A 150 -5.57 -4.13 -0.66
CA ARG A 150 -4.65 -3.01 -0.88
C ARG A 150 -3.21 -3.49 -0.97
N LEU A 151 -2.76 -4.33 -0.04
CA LEU A 151 -1.38 -4.86 -0.03
C LEU A 151 -1.08 -5.72 -1.24
N SER A 152 -1.99 -6.63 -1.61
CA SER A 152 -1.79 -7.49 -2.78
C SER A 152 -1.72 -6.70 -4.08
N ASN A 153 -2.51 -5.61 -4.21
CA ASN A 153 -2.44 -4.69 -5.34
C ASN A 153 -1.07 -4.03 -5.44
N ILE A 154 -0.59 -3.42 -4.35
CA ILE A 154 0.68 -2.70 -4.36
C ILE A 154 1.85 -3.63 -4.62
N LEU A 155 1.85 -4.84 -4.04
CA LEU A 155 2.91 -5.81 -4.28
C LEU A 155 2.97 -6.29 -5.73
N ALA A 156 1.82 -6.47 -6.38
CA ALA A 156 1.78 -6.95 -7.77
C ALA A 156 2.08 -5.83 -8.78
N TRP A 157 1.33 -4.72 -8.72
CA TRP A 157 1.43 -3.63 -9.69
C TRP A 157 2.62 -2.73 -9.45
N GLY A 158 2.98 -2.48 -8.17
CA GLY A 158 4.15 -1.66 -7.85
C GLY A 158 5.48 -2.28 -8.30
N MET A 159 5.60 -3.61 -8.30
CA MET A 159 6.78 -4.29 -8.87
C MET A 159 6.87 -4.08 -10.39
N LEU A 160 5.72 -4.08 -11.07
CA LEU A 160 5.64 -3.83 -12.49
C LEU A 160 6.07 -2.39 -12.80
N ASP A 161 5.45 -1.40 -12.14
CA ASP A 161 5.72 0.03 -12.35
C ASP A 161 7.19 0.35 -12.10
N LEU A 162 7.79 -0.26 -11.09
CA LEU A 162 9.19 -0.07 -10.75
C LEU A 162 10.12 -0.63 -11.84
N VAL A 163 9.88 -1.86 -12.32
CA VAL A 163 10.71 -2.48 -13.37
C VAL A 163 10.52 -1.74 -14.69
N TRP A 164 9.29 -1.48 -15.12
CA TRP A 164 8.98 -0.75 -16.34
C TRP A 164 9.55 0.68 -16.29
N GLY A 165 9.27 1.43 -15.25
CA GLY A 165 9.71 2.82 -15.10
C GLY A 165 11.23 2.96 -15.06
N CYS A 166 11.93 2.13 -14.27
CA CYS A 166 13.39 2.13 -14.24
C CYS A 166 13.98 1.75 -15.61
N THR A 167 13.44 0.73 -16.28
CA THR A 167 13.91 0.31 -17.61
C THR A 167 13.70 1.41 -18.64
N MET A 168 12.52 2.05 -18.62
CA MET A 168 12.18 3.16 -19.51
C MET A 168 13.12 4.34 -19.31
N MET A 169 13.30 4.81 -18.07
CA MET A 169 14.19 5.95 -17.76
C MET A 169 15.64 5.66 -18.18
N LEU A 170 16.16 4.50 -17.79
CA LEU A 170 17.54 4.12 -18.14
C LEU A 170 17.70 3.93 -19.65
N GLY A 171 16.76 3.25 -20.29
CA GLY A 171 16.81 2.97 -21.72
C GLY A 171 16.69 4.24 -22.57
N ILE A 172 15.79 5.15 -22.25
CA ILE A 172 15.68 6.45 -22.94
C ILE A 172 16.95 7.29 -22.71
N ALA A 173 17.46 7.37 -21.46
CA ALA A 173 18.68 8.11 -21.16
C ALA A 173 19.89 7.55 -21.97
N ILE A 174 20.03 6.22 -22.00
CA ILE A 174 21.06 5.55 -22.78
C ILE A 174 20.86 5.85 -24.28
N ALA A 175 19.67 5.70 -24.82
CA ALA A 175 19.39 5.95 -26.24
C ALA A 175 19.72 7.40 -26.63
N MET A 176 19.33 8.38 -25.81
CA MET A 176 19.64 9.80 -26.05
C MET A 176 21.15 10.08 -26.04
N LEU A 177 21.88 9.56 -25.04
CA LEU A 177 23.33 9.76 -24.94
C LEU A 177 24.11 9.09 -26.07
N PHE A 178 23.64 7.95 -26.59
CA PHE A 178 24.25 7.29 -27.74
C PHE A 178 23.93 7.96 -29.07
N MET A 179 22.78 8.63 -29.18
CA MET A 179 22.40 9.34 -30.40
C MET A 179 23.14 10.66 -30.55
N ASP A 180 23.17 11.45 -29.49
CA ASP A 180 23.96 12.68 -29.37
C ASP A 180 24.20 13.03 -27.90
N LEU A 181 25.46 13.18 -27.53
CA LEU A 181 25.86 13.42 -26.15
C LEU A 181 25.44 14.83 -25.67
N THR A 182 25.54 15.83 -26.53
CA THR A 182 25.26 17.24 -26.20
C THR A 182 23.78 17.45 -25.93
N LEU A 183 22.95 17.03 -26.89
CA LEU A 183 21.49 17.08 -26.76
C LEU A 183 20.98 16.22 -25.61
N GLY A 184 21.54 15.00 -25.46
CA GLY A 184 21.20 14.12 -24.37
C GLY A 184 21.44 14.76 -23.01
N LEU A 185 22.59 15.38 -22.79
CA LEU A 185 22.90 16.10 -21.55
C LEU A 185 21.98 17.31 -21.30
N ILE A 186 21.66 18.07 -22.37
CA ILE A 186 20.74 19.21 -22.27
C ILE A 186 19.36 18.75 -21.75
N VAL A 187 18.78 17.71 -22.36
CA VAL A 187 17.47 17.17 -21.95
C VAL A 187 17.54 16.59 -20.55
N LEU A 188 18.54 15.76 -20.27
CA LEU A 188 18.71 15.14 -18.96
C LEU A 188 18.98 16.16 -17.85
N SER A 189 19.52 17.35 -18.13
CA SER A 189 19.73 18.41 -17.15
C SER A 189 18.41 18.98 -16.59
N VAL A 190 17.31 18.86 -17.31
CA VAL A 190 15.97 19.29 -16.83
C VAL A 190 15.43 18.34 -15.77
N LEU A 191 15.87 17.08 -15.75
CA LEU A 191 15.34 16.05 -14.86
C LEU A 191 15.58 16.33 -13.36
N PRO A 192 16.78 16.71 -12.91
CA PRO A 192 16.98 17.05 -11.50
C PRO A 192 16.04 18.16 -11.04
N VAL A 193 15.79 19.16 -11.90
CA VAL A 193 14.88 20.26 -11.61
C VAL A 193 13.44 19.74 -11.48
N LEU A 194 13.01 18.89 -12.41
CA LEU A 194 11.69 18.28 -12.37
C LEU A 194 11.52 17.40 -11.13
N ALA A 195 12.49 16.54 -10.84
CA ALA A 195 12.45 15.66 -9.68
C ALA A 195 12.34 16.47 -8.38
N TRP A 196 13.13 17.53 -8.25
CA TRP A 196 13.08 18.41 -7.08
C TRP A 196 11.72 19.10 -6.94
N VAL A 197 11.16 19.61 -8.03
CA VAL A 197 9.83 20.24 -8.05
C VAL A 197 8.77 19.20 -7.66
N SER A 198 8.76 18.02 -8.30
CA SER A 198 7.79 16.97 -8.04
C SER A 198 7.81 16.52 -6.58
N LEU A 199 8.98 16.22 -6.02
CA LEU A 199 9.12 15.80 -4.63
C LEU A 199 8.63 16.87 -3.65
N ASN A 200 8.95 18.15 -3.90
CA ASN A 200 8.55 19.25 -3.03
C ASN A 200 7.03 19.49 -3.06
N PHE A 201 6.43 19.49 -4.26
CA PHE A 201 4.98 19.62 -4.40
C PHE A 201 4.22 18.44 -3.81
N GLN A 202 4.68 17.21 -4.07
CA GLN A 202 4.08 16.01 -3.53
C GLN A 202 4.06 16.03 -1.99
N HIS A 203 5.18 16.42 -1.36
CA HIS A 203 5.25 16.55 0.09
C HIS A 203 4.24 17.58 0.63
N ARG A 204 4.08 18.72 -0.03
CA ARG A 204 3.11 19.76 0.35
C ARG A 204 1.66 19.30 0.17
N ILE A 205 1.34 18.67 -0.96
CA ILE A 205 0.00 18.14 -1.25
C ILE A 205 -0.38 17.06 -0.22
N LEU A 206 0.53 16.14 0.10
CA LEU A 206 0.28 15.11 1.10
C LEU A 206 0.08 15.70 2.51
N SER A 207 0.86 16.71 2.88
CA SER A 207 0.71 17.40 4.17
C SER A 207 -0.65 18.08 4.29
N SER A 208 -1.06 18.86 3.28
CA SER A 208 -2.37 19.52 3.28
C SER A 208 -3.53 18.52 3.22
N ALA A 209 -3.40 17.42 2.47
CA ALA A 209 -4.39 16.34 2.43
C ALA A 209 -4.58 15.63 3.78
N ARG A 210 -3.50 15.53 4.60
CA ARG A 210 -3.62 15.01 5.98
C ARG A 210 -4.46 15.93 6.87
N ILE A 211 -4.26 17.26 6.74
CA ILE A 211 -5.07 18.24 7.49
C ILE A 211 -6.54 18.14 7.09
N VAL A 212 -6.83 18.04 5.78
CA VAL A 212 -8.19 17.86 5.28
C VAL A 212 -8.84 16.61 5.89
N ARG A 213 -8.14 15.47 5.86
CA ARG A 213 -8.64 14.22 6.43
C ARG A 213 -8.89 14.30 7.93
N LYS A 214 -7.95 14.88 8.69
CA LYS A 214 -8.09 15.08 10.13
C LYS A 214 -9.30 15.95 10.47
N THR A 215 -9.48 17.05 9.73
CA THR A 215 -10.62 17.95 9.95
C THR A 215 -11.94 17.27 9.56
N ASN A 216 -11.97 16.49 8.46
CA ASN A 216 -13.15 15.73 8.07
C ASN A 216 -13.56 14.70 9.14
N SER A 217 -12.60 14.00 9.75
CA SER A 217 -12.85 13.07 10.85
C SER A 217 -13.50 13.79 12.05
N ARG A 218 -12.98 14.98 12.40
CA ARG A 218 -13.57 15.81 13.47
C ARG A 218 -15.00 16.25 13.14
N ILE A 219 -15.27 16.66 11.91
CA ILE A 219 -16.61 17.02 11.46
C ILE A 219 -17.56 15.83 11.58
N THR A 220 -17.14 14.64 11.14
CA THR A 220 -17.94 13.41 11.24
C THR A 220 -18.21 13.04 12.70
N GLY A 221 -17.21 13.15 13.58
CA GLY A 221 -17.40 12.97 15.03
C GLY A 221 -18.42 13.97 15.62
N THR A 222 -18.29 15.25 15.26
CA THR A 222 -19.23 16.29 15.72
C THR A 222 -20.65 16.07 15.20
N TYR A 223 -20.83 15.55 13.98
CA TYR A 223 -22.15 15.12 13.49
C TYR A 223 -22.73 14.01 14.36
N ASN A 224 -21.95 12.96 14.61
CA ASN A 224 -22.41 11.84 15.44
C ASN A 224 -22.81 12.31 16.84
N GLU A 225 -21.95 13.11 17.50
CA GLU A 225 -22.20 13.69 18.83
C GLU A 225 -23.47 14.58 18.82
N SER A 226 -23.61 15.44 17.81
CA SER A 226 -24.74 16.37 17.70
C SER A 226 -26.07 15.66 17.43
N ILE A 227 -26.07 14.59 16.62
CA ILE A 227 -27.27 13.81 16.29
C ILE A 227 -27.67 12.95 17.47
N MET A 228 -26.72 12.25 18.11
CA MET A 228 -27.00 11.39 19.27
C MET A 228 -27.37 12.20 20.50
N GLY A 229 -26.73 13.37 20.72
CA GLY A 229 -26.96 14.28 21.83
C GLY A 229 -28.01 15.37 21.58
N VAL A 230 -28.87 15.27 20.54
CA VAL A 230 -29.82 16.32 20.17
C VAL A 230 -30.80 16.67 21.29
N GLN A 231 -31.27 15.67 22.05
CA GLN A 231 -32.19 15.89 23.16
C GLN A 231 -31.55 16.74 24.28
N THR A 232 -30.29 16.41 24.62
CA THR A 232 -29.51 17.15 25.62
C THR A 232 -29.22 18.57 25.14
N SER A 233 -28.81 18.75 23.89
CA SER A 233 -28.57 20.07 23.27
C SER A 233 -29.84 20.94 23.32
N LYS A 234 -31.01 20.38 23.04
CA LYS A 234 -32.30 21.04 23.12
C LYS A 234 -32.70 21.39 24.56
N ALA A 235 -32.52 20.47 25.52
CA ALA A 235 -32.85 20.68 26.92
C ALA A 235 -32.01 21.82 27.54
N PHE A 236 -30.73 21.95 27.13
CA PHE A 236 -29.82 22.99 27.64
C PHE A 236 -29.72 24.24 26.75
N VAL A 237 -30.50 24.34 25.67
CA VAL A 237 -30.52 25.47 24.72
C VAL A 237 -29.12 25.79 24.18
N LYS A 238 -28.35 24.75 23.78
CA LYS A 238 -26.95 24.85 23.35
C LYS A 238 -26.77 24.91 21.80
N GLU A 239 -27.87 25.05 21.04
CA GLU A 239 -27.85 25.03 19.59
C GLU A 239 -26.93 26.11 18.99
N ALA A 240 -26.97 27.32 19.50
CA ALA A 240 -26.18 28.44 19.00
C ALA A 240 -24.65 28.21 19.22
N GLU A 241 -24.29 27.64 20.39
CA GLU A 241 -22.91 27.30 20.72
C GLU A 241 -22.40 26.16 19.84
N ASN A 242 -23.19 25.10 19.66
CA ASN A 242 -22.86 23.97 18.81
C ASN A 242 -22.70 24.41 17.34
N LEU A 243 -23.60 25.28 16.86
CA LEU A 243 -23.51 25.82 15.49
C LEU A 243 -22.24 26.64 15.30
N LYS A 244 -21.84 27.47 16.28
CA LYS A 244 -20.60 28.24 16.21
C LYS A 244 -19.36 27.34 16.20
N LYS A 245 -19.33 26.29 17.04
CA LYS A 245 -18.26 25.29 17.09
C LYS A 245 -18.15 24.55 15.78
N PHE A 246 -19.28 24.11 15.24
CA PHE A 246 -19.33 23.41 13.95
C PHE A 246 -18.92 24.33 12.78
N GLY A 247 -19.38 25.60 12.78
CA GLY A 247 -18.95 26.61 11.80
C GLY A 247 -17.42 26.78 11.76
N GLY A 248 -16.77 26.84 12.92
CA GLY A 248 -15.32 26.90 12.98
C GLY A 248 -14.61 25.68 12.40
N LEU A 249 -15.17 24.48 12.55
CA LEU A 249 -14.63 23.24 11.94
C LEU A 249 -14.80 23.25 10.42
N THR A 250 -15.97 23.70 9.92
CA THR A 250 -16.23 23.80 8.48
C THR A 250 -15.36 24.85 7.80
N ASP A 251 -15.07 25.98 8.46
CA ASP A 251 -14.16 27.02 7.96
C ASP A 251 -12.72 26.50 7.91
N GLN A 252 -12.27 25.73 8.91
CA GLN A 252 -10.98 25.06 8.87
C GLN A 252 -10.90 24.05 7.72
N MET A 253 -11.95 23.26 7.53
CA MET A 253 -12.02 22.29 6.43
C MET A 253 -11.97 23.00 5.08
N HIS A 254 -12.76 24.07 4.88
CA HIS A 254 -12.76 24.87 3.67
C HIS A 254 -11.36 25.40 3.35
N SER A 255 -10.72 26.06 4.32
CA SER A 255 -9.38 26.64 4.13
C SER A 255 -8.34 25.58 3.80
N ALA A 256 -8.34 24.44 4.50
CA ALA A 256 -7.42 23.35 4.24
C ALA A 256 -7.66 22.72 2.87
N SER A 257 -8.94 22.55 2.47
CA SER A 257 -9.31 22.00 1.16
C SER A 257 -8.91 22.93 0.02
N VAL A 258 -9.08 24.25 0.17
CA VAL A 258 -8.66 25.23 -0.84
C VAL A 258 -7.13 25.19 -1.00
N ILE A 259 -6.36 25.17 0.08
CA ILE A 259 -4.90 25.07 0.01
C ILE A 259 -4.48 23.77 -0.72
N ASN A 260 -5.07 22.64 -0.35
CA ASN A 260 -4.78 21.37 -1.00
C ASN A 260 -5.11 21.39 -2.49
N LEU A 261 -6.29 21.92 -2.84
CA LEU A 261 -6.73 22.04 -4.24
C LEU A 261 -5.82 22.95 -5.06
N VAL A 262 -5.41 24.11 -4.52
CA VAL A 262 -4.50 25.03 -5.21
C VAL A 262 -3.13 24.39 -5.43
N GLN A 263 -2.60 23.71 -4.45
CA GLN A 263 -1.33 22.98 -4.58
C GLN A 263 -1.41 21.89 -5.66
N ALA A 264 -2.47 21.09 -5.65
CA ALA A 264 -2.70 20.07 -6.66
C ALA A 264 -2.92 20.67 -8.05
N ALA A 265 -3.69 21.77 -8.16
CA ALA A 265 -3.96 22.46 -9.40
C ALA A 265 -2.72 23.12 -10.02
N LEU A 266 -1.77 23.58 -9.20
CA LEU A 266 -0.53 24.17 -9.70
C LEU A 266 0.52 23.14 -10.11
N TYR A 267 0.49 21.93 -9.53
CA TYR A 267 1.48 20.90 -9.79
C TYR A 267 1.52 20.46 -11.26
N LEU A 268 0.37 20.06 -11.81
CA LEU A 268 0.28 19.54 -13.18
C LEU A 268 0.73 20.57 -14.24
N PRO A 269 0.23 21.83 -14.27
CA PRO A 269 0.71 22.84 -15.21
C PRO A 269 2.22 23.12 -15.08
N LEU A 270 2.77 23.06 -13.89
CA LEU A 270 4.19 23.31 -13.66
C LEU A 270 5.06 22.17 -14.22
N VAL A 271 4.66 20.93 -14.02
CA VAL A 271 5.31 19.74 -14.62
C VAL A 271 5.23 19.81 -16.15
N LEU A 272 4.04 20.09 -16.70
CA LEU A 272 3.85 20.25 -18.16
C LEU A 272 4.69 21.40 -18.75
N THR A 273 4.82 22.52 -18.01
CA THR A 273 5.65 23.65 -18.43
C THR A 273 7.13 23.27 -18.46
N LEU A 274 7.63 22.58 -17.43
CA LEU A 274 9.01 22.07 -17.41
C LEU A 274 9.28 21.08 -18.53
N GLY A 275 8.35 20.18 -18.80
CA GLY A 275 8.41 19.27 -19.95
C GLY A 275 8.45 20.03 -21.29
N SER A 276 7.63 21.06 -21.43
CA SER A 276 7.61 21.92 -22.62
C SER A 276 8.91 22.71 -22.78
N VAL A 277 9.53 23.13 -21.69
CA VAL A 277 10.86 23.76 -21.73
C VAL A 277 11.92 22.79 -22.23
N ALA A 278 11.92 21.53 -21.75
CA ALA A 278 12.82 20.50 -22.27
C ALA A 278 12.64 20.26 -23.75
N ILE A 279 11.39 20.14 -24.24
CA ILE A 279 11.06 20.01 -25.66
C ILE A 279 11.52 21.26 -26.44
N GLY A 280 11.28 22.46 -25.90
CA GLY A 280 11.71 23.71 -26.53
C GLY A 280 13.25 23.81 -26.67
N LEU A 281 13.98 23.47 -25.62
CA LEU A 281 15.45 23.41 -25.66
C LEU A 281 15.92 22.38 -26.70
N THR A 282 15.32 21.19 -26.73
CA THR A 282 15.62 20.16 -27.73
C THR A 282 15.37 20.66 -29.14
N LEU A 283 14.25 21.37 -29.37
CA LEU A 283 13.90 21.91 -30.67
C LEU A 283 14.87 22.99 -31.13
N VAL A 284 15.29 23.91 -30.24
CA VAL A 284 16.20 25.00 -30.59
C VAL A 284 17.62 24.46 -30.84
N PHE A 285 18.18 23.77 -29.86
CA PHE A 285 19.57 23.27 -29.97
C PHE A 285 19.68 22.16 -31.00
N GLY A 286 18.76 21.19 -30.98
CA GLY A 286 18.73 20.11 -31.98
C GLY A 286 18.43 20.61 -33.39
N GLY A 287 17.57 21.63 -33.53
CA GLY A 287 17.33 22.28 -34.82
C GLY A 287 18.57 22.97 -35.37
N LEU A 288 19.37 23.63 -34.53
CA LEU A 288 20.66 24.19 -34.93
C LEU A 288 21.64 23.10 -35.36
N GLU A 289 21.73 21.99 -34.64
CA GLU A 289 22.59 20.87 -35.00
C GLU A 289 22.18 20.18 -36.32
N VAL A 290 20.86 20.12 -36.61
CA VAL A 290 20.37 19.66 -37.93
C VAL A 290 20.81 20.62 -39.02
N VAL A 291 20.70 21.94 -38.85
CA VAL A 291 21.15 22.95 -39.83
C VAL A 291 22.66 22.86 -40.09
N TRP A 292 23.45 22.59 -39.04
CA TRP A 292 24.89 22.38 -39.17
C TRP A 292 25.28 21.01 -39.73
N GLY A 293 24.31 20.09 -39.89
CA GLY A 293 24.54 18.75 -40.37
C GLY A 293 25.19 17.81 -39.34
N ALA A 294 25.17 18.18 -38.06
CA ALA A 294 25.71 17.35 -36.98
C ALA A 294 24.80 16.17 -36.64
N ILE A 295 23.49 16.38 -36.71
CA ILE A 295 22.48 15.33 -36.51
C ILE A 295 21.48 15.34 -37.66
N THR A 296 20.74 14.22 -37.82
CA THR A 296 19.70 14.08 -38.84
C THR A 296 18.34 14.62 -38.32
N ALA A 297 17.42 14.93 -39.24
CA ALA A 297 16.05 15.33 -38.87
C ALA A 297 15.34 14.22 -38.11
N GLY A 298 15.55 12.94 -38.46
CA GLY A 298 15.02 11.80 -37.72
C GLY A 298 15.55 11.71 -36.30
N THR A 299 16.84 12.06 -36.10
CA THR A 299 17.42 12.14 -34.73
C THR A 299 16.69 13.20 -33.90
N LEU A 300 16.44 14.39 -34.44
CA LEU A 300 15.71 15.44 -33.74
C LEU A 300 14.29 14.98 -33.33
N VAL A 301 13.56 14.34 -34.25
CA VAL A 301 12.21 13.80 -33.95
C VAL A 301 12.24 12.74 -32.86
N ALA A 302 13.24 11.85 -32.87
CA ALA A 302 13.39 10.85 -31.81
C ALA A 302 13.67 11.52 -30.45
N PHE A 303 14.52 12.54 -30.40
CA PHE A 303 14.80 13.32 -29.18
C PHE A 303 13.56 14.02 -28.64
N LEU A 304 12.75 14.65 -29.50
CA LEU A 304 11.49 15.28 -29.10
C LEU A 304 10.51 14.26 -28.52
N THR A 305 10.45 13.07 -29.10
CA THR A 305 9.60 11.98 -28.63
C THR A 305 10.10 11.44 -27.29
N TYR A 306 11.39 11.19 -27.16
CA TYR A 306 11.98 10.74 -25.88
C TYR A 306 11.87 11.79 -24.77
N ALA A 307 12.08 13.05 -25.07
CA ALA A 307 11.91 14.13 -24.10
C ALA A 307 10.48 14.15 -23.54
N ARG A 308 9.49 13.82 -24.35
CA ARG A 308 8.08 13.69 -23.90
C ARG A 308 7.84 12.45 -23.06
N HIS A 309 8.30 11.28 -23.52
CA HIS A 309 8.09 9.99 -22.83
C HIS A 309 8.89 9.84 -21.55
N PHE A 310 9.95 10.62 -21.37
CA PHE A 310 10.80 10.52 -20.18
C PHE A 310 10.09 10.95 -18.88
N PHE A 311 9.07 11.81 -18.97
CA PHE A 311 8.36 12.33 -17.80
C PHE A 311 7.34 11.34 -17.25
N GLU A 312 6.81 10.48 -18.07
CA GLU A 312 5.76 9.52 -17.70
C GLU A 312 6.19 8.53 -16.60
N PRO A 313 7.35 7.88 -16.68
CA PRO A 313 7.83 7.00 -15.62
C PRO A 313 8.08 7.71 -14.28
N ILE A 314 8.49 8.98 -14.30
CA ILE A 314 8.71 9.76 -13.07
C ILE A 314 7.38 9.98 -12.35
N GLU A 315 6.32 10.32 -13.07
CA GLU A 315 4.98 10.51 -12.53
C GLU A 315 4.43 9.19 -11.96
N GLN A 316 4.57 8.09 -12.69
CA GLN A 316 4.16 6.75 -12.26
C GLN A 316 4.87 6.30 -10.97
N LEU A 317 6.19 6.43 -10.93
CA LEU A 317 6.98 6.09 -9.74
C LEU A 317 6.60 6.95 -8.52
N ALA A 318 6.37 8.25 -8.73
CA ALA A 318 5.94 9.15 -7.67
C ALA A 318 4.54 8.76 -7.13
N HIS A 319 3.61 8.42 -8.02
CA HIS A 319 2.29 7.92 -7.66
C HIS A 319 2.37 6.60 -6.87
N TRP A 320 3.14 5.64 -7.38
CA TRP A 320 3.35 4.37 -6.70
C TRP A 320 3.95 4.55 -5.29
N PHE A 321 4.92 5.44 -5.14
CA PHE A 321 5.53 5.73 -3.83
C PHE A 321 4.50 6.31 -2.84
N ALA A 322 3.62 7.18 -3.31
CA ALA A 322 2.53 7.72 -2.50
C ALA A 322 1.53 6.63 -2.08
N GLU A 323 1.17 5.72 -2.99
CA GLU A 323 0.31 4.58 -2.67
C GLU A 323 0.96 3.64 -1.67
N MET A 324 2.26 3.39 -1.80
CA MET A 324 3.02 2.57 -0.86
C MET A 324 3.03 3.17 0.55
N GLN A 325 3.18 4.50 0.68
CA GLN A 325 3.06 5.18 1.96
C GLN A 325 1.65 5.04 2.57
N MET A 326 0.60 5.14 1.77
CA MET A 326 -0.77 4.92 2.24
C MET A 326 -1.04 3.47 2.64
N ALA A 327 -0.37 2.51 2.01
CA ALA A 327 -0.49 1.11 2.34
C ALA A 327 0.36 0.68 3.54
N GLN A 328 1.30 1.51 3.98
CA GLN A 328 2.14 1.25 5.16
C GLN A 328 1.28 0.92 6.38
N ALA A 329 0.25 1.73 6.66
CA ALA A 329 -0.68 1.49 7.76
C ALA A 329 -1.44 0.16 7.61
N SER A 330 -1.90 -0.18 6.39
CA SER A 330 -2.54 -1.47 6.12
C SER A 330 -1.56 -2.64 6.33
N ALA A 331 -0.29 -2.44 5.95
CA ALA A 331 0.78 -3.41 6.14
C ALA A 331 1.05 -3.69 7.62
N GLU A 332 1.17 -2.64 8.43
CA GLU A 332 1.35 -2.73 9.89
C GLU A 332 0.18 -3.45 10.55
N ARG A 333 -1.06 -3.07 10.20
CA ARG A 333 -2.27 -3.71 10.72
C ARG A 333 -2.37 -5.20 10.36
N ILE A 334 -2.06 -5.58 9.13
CA ILE A 334 -2.07 -6.98 8.70
C ILE A 334 -0.96 -7.76 9.39
N MET A 335 0.25 -7.21 9.42
CA MET A 335 1.37 -7.91 10.04
C MET A 335 1.19 -8.03 11.56
N SER A 336 0.57 -7.05 12.23
CA SER A 336 0.21 -7.17 13.64
C SER A 336 -0.79 -8.32 13.89
N LEU A 337 -1.70 -8.56 12.93
CA LEU A 337 -2.62 -9.71 13.01
C LEU A 337 -1.92 -11.04 12.73
N VAL A 338 -1.14 -11.12 11.65
CA VAL A 338 -0.46 -12.36 11.24
C VAL A 338 0.61 -12.79 12.24
N MET A 339 1.22 -11.83 12.96
CA MET A 339 2.28 -12.07 13.94
C MET A 339 1.79 -12.05 15.38
N ALA A 340 0.49 -11.81 15.62
CA ALA A 340 -0.05 -11.82 16.96
C ALA A 340 0.19 -13.19 17.62
N GLU A 341 0.69 -13.16 18.83
CA GLU A 341 0.91 -14.37 19.62
C GLU A 341 -0.23 -14.57 20.62
N SER A 342 -0.68 -15.81 20.77
CA SER A 342 -1.67 -16.14 21.81
C SER A 342 -0.99 -16.01 23.19
N GLU A 343 -1.67 -15.38 24.13
CA GLU A 343 -1.23 -15.29 25.53
C GLU A 343 -1.25 -16.68 26.18
N ILE A 344 -2.19 -17.53 25.76
CA ILE A 344 -2.31 -18.91 26.27
C ILE A 344 -1.57 -19.82 25.28
N LYS A 345 -0.47 -20.42 25.76
CA LYS A 345 0.35 -21.35 24.98
C LYS A 345 0.59 -22.60 25.82
N ASP A 346 0.53 -23.76 25.18
CA ASP A 346 0.97 -24.99 25.78
C ASP A 346 2.47 -24.96 26.06
N SER A 347 2.89 -25.45 27.21
CA SER A 347 4.31 -25.60 27.50
C SER A 347 4.94 -26.66 26.59
N GLU A 348 6.26 -26.55 26.35
CA GLU A 348 6.96 -27.55 25.54
C GLU A 348 6.80 -28.98 26.08
N ALA A 349 6.69 -29.14 27.40
CA ALA A 349 6.44 -30.43 28.04
C ALA A 349 5.08 -31.02 27.64
N VAL A 350 4.03 -30.17 27.60
CA VAL A 350 2.69 -30.56 27.16
C VAL A 350 2.70 -30.93 25.68
N ILE A 351 3.31 -30.11 24.83
CA ILE A 351 3.43 -30.36 23.39
C ILE A 351 4.17 -31.68 23.11
N GLN A 352 5.23 -31.98 23.88
CA GLN A 352 5.95 -33.24 23.74
C GLN A 352 5.15 -34.43 24.24
N ALA A 353 4.37 -34.28 25.32
CA ALA A 353 3.47 -35.32 25.81
C ALA A 353 2.38 -35.62 24.76
N MET A 354 1.72 -34.60 24.21
CA MET A 354 0.73 -34.75 23.15
C MET A 354 1.29 -35.44 21.89
N LYS A 355 2.55 -35.17 21.53
CA LYS A 355 3.22 -35.85 20.41
C LYS A 355 3.51 -37.32 20.70
N ARG A 356 3.86 -37.67 21.95
CA ARG A 356 4.08 -39.05 22.36
C ARG A 356 2.77 -39.85 22.39
N ASP A 357 1.68 -39.24 22.88
CA ASP A 357 0.39 -39.91 22.98
C ASP A 357 -0.27 -40.15 21.61
N LYS A 358 -0.03 -39.28 20.61
CA LYS A 358 -0.45 -39.53 19.22
C LYS A 358 0.13 -40.81 18.60
N THR A 359 1.29 -41.28 19.11
CA THR A 359 1.91 -42.56 18.70
C THR A 359 1.38 -43.76 19.45
N ALA A 360 0.57 -43.60 20.52
CA ALA A 360 0.16 -44.64 21.48
C ALA A 360 -1.38 -44.87 21.51
N ASN A 361 -2.10 -44.68 20.42
CA ASN A 361 -3.58 -44.85 20.35
C ASN A 361 -4.40 -43.96 21.30
N ALA A 362 -3.91 -42.85 21.71
CA ALA A 362 -4.66 -41.86 22.46
C ALA A 362 -5.62 -41.08 21.56
N ALA A 363 -6.70 -40.55 22.14
CA ALA A 363 -7.71 -39.74 21.46
C ALA A 363 -7.10 -38.67 20.56
N ILE A 364 -7.78 -38.35 19.47
CA ILE A 364 -7.33 -37.48 18.34
C ILE A 364 -6.76 -36.11 18.80
N ASP A 365 -7.13 -35.68 20.02
CA ASP A 365 -6.82 -34.33 20.54
C ASP A 365 -5.73 -34.31 21.63
N GLY A 366 -5.17 -35.48 22.02
CA GLY A 366 -4.15 -35.57 23.08
C GLY A 366 -4.69 -35.35 24.51
N HIS A 367 -6.02 -35.39 24.68
CA HIS A 367 -6.67 -35.35 25.97
C HIS A 367 -6.96 -36.77 26.47
N PRO A 368 -6.97 -37.02 27.81
CA PRO A 368 -7.35 -38.30 28.32
C PRO A 368 -8.80 -38.60 27.99
N ASP A 369 -9.11 -39.85 27.56
CA ASP A 369 -10.45 -40.30 27.21
C ASP A 369 -11.44 -40.23 28.39
N GLN A 370 -10.93 -40.20 29.61
CA GLN A 370 -11.72 -40.12 30.84
C GLN A 370 -11.08 -39.12 31.82
N ILE A 371 -11.90 -38.21 32.32
CA ILE A 371 -11.56 -37.32 33.40
C ILE A 371 -12.08 -37.90 34.68
N ASN A 372 -11.20 -38.44 35.53
CA ASN A 372 -11.59 -39.08 36.79
C ASN A 372 -11.76 -38.06 37.91
N ARG A 373 -11.03 -36.97 37.89
CA ARG A 373 -10.99 -35.94 38.93
C ARG A 373 -10.60 -34.57 38.37
N ILE A 374 -11.29 -33.51 38.81
CA ILE A 374 -10.92 -32.15 38.60
C ILE A 374 -10.72 -31.48 39.97
N ALA A 375 -9.52 -31.01 40.25
CA ALA A 375 -9.20 -30.37 41.53
C ALA A 375 -8.75 -28.92 41.30
N PHE A 376 -9.32 -28.00 42.09
CA PHE A 376 -8.82 -26.65 42.27
C PHE A 376 -8.11 -26.62 43.62
N GLU A 377 -6.84 -26.27 43.66
CA GLU A 377 -6.02 -26.23 44.84
C GLU A 377 -5.47 -24.82 45.01
N ASP A 378 -6.00 -24.06 45.96
CA ASP A 378 -5.62 -22.69 46.28
C ASP A 378 -5.63 -21.75 45.06
N VAL A 379 -6.67 -21.87 44.21
CA VAL A 379 -6.76 -21.11 42.96
C VAL A 379 -7.27 -19.70 43.25
N SER A 380 -6.43 -18.71 42.90
CA SER A 380 -6.79 -17.29 42.88
C SER A 380 -6.73 -16.77 41.45
N PHE A 381 -7.68 -15.90 41.09
CA PHE A 381 -7.78 -15.36 39.74
C PHE A 381 -8.19 -13.88 39.76
N SER A 382 -7.53 -13.09 38.93
CA SER A 382 -7.91 -11.70 38.65
C SER A 382 -7.79 -11.45 37.15
N TYR A 383 -8.62 -10.55 36.58
CA TYR A 383 -8.38 -9.98 35.25
C TYR A 383 -7.22 -8.97 35.33
N ASP A 384 -6.63 -8.61 34.20
CA ASP A 384 -5.48 -7.71 34.11
C ASP A 384 -5.71 -6.33 34.76
N VAL A 385 -6.97 -5.89 34.83
CA VAL A 385 -7.39 -4.64 35.46
C VAL A 385 -8.52 -4.95 36.43
N GLY A 386 -8.26 -4.89 37.74
CA GLY A 386 -9.26 -5.01 38.77
C GLY A 386 -8.82 -5.78 40.02
N ASP A 387 -9.71 -5.85 40.99
CA ASP A 387 -9.55 -6.60 42.24
C ASP A 387 -9.60 -8.14 41.94
N PRO A 388 -8.95 -8.98 42.77
CA PRO A 388 -9.05 -10.42 42.64
C PRO A 388 -10.52 -10.88 42.73
N ILE A 389 -10.98 -11.60 41.69
CA ILE A 389 -12.35 -12.10 41.61
C ILE A 389 -12.49 -13.42 42.35
N LEU A 390 -11.50 -14.30 42.24
CA LEU A 390 -11.45 -15.56 42.95
C LEU A 390 -10.25 -15.54 43.89
N ASN A 391 -10.46 -15.92 45.17
CA ASN A 391 -9.42 -15.97 46.17
C ASN A 391 -9.42 -17.36 46.83
N ASN A 392 -8.29 -18.07 46.73
CA ASN A 392 -8.03 -19.32 47.43
C ASN A 392 -9.16 -20.35 47.28
N ILE A 393 -9.65 -20.56 46.08
CA ILE A 393 -10.70 -21.52 45.77
C ILE A 393 -10.13 -22.93 45.85
N ASN A 394 -10.74 -23.76 46.71
CA ASN A 394 -10.43 -25.15 46.83
C ASN A 394 -11.68 -25.98 46.49
N LEU A 395 -11.57 -26.84 45.47
CA LEU A 395 -12.71 -27.61 44.99
C LEU A 395 -12.21 -28.93 44.42
N ASP A 396 -12.92 -29.99 44.69
CA ASP A 396 -12.61 -31.34 44.22
C ASP A 396 -13.88 -31.98 43.64
N ILE A 397 -13.82 -32.36 42.37
CA ILE A 397 -14.96 -32.93 41.62
C ILE A 397 -14.54 -34.29 41.09
N HIS A 398 -15.34 -35.32 41.44
CA HIS A 398 -15.10 -36.68 40.99
C HIS A 398 -15.96 -37.07 39.78
N GLN A 399 -15.55 -38.10 39.05
CA GLN A 399 -16.29 -38.61 37.91
C GLN A 399 -17.71 -39.03 38.32
N GLY A 400 -18.71 -38.52 37.58
CA GLY A 400 -20.14 -38.78 37.85
C GLY A 400 -20.79 -37.86 38.87
N GLU A 401 -20.03 -36.92 39.44
CA GLU A 401 -20.53 -35.87 40.33
C GLU A 401 -21.09 -34.68 39.56
N THR A 402 -22.20 -34.14 40.01
CA THR A 402 -22.78 -32.89 39.45
C THR A 402 -22.62 -31.76 40.46
N LEU A 403 -21.87 -30.77 40.08
CA LEU A 403 -21.65 -29.56 40.88
C LEU A 403 -22.40 -28.36 40.29
N ALA A 404 -23.16 -27.66 41.13
CA ALA A 404 -23.81 -26.40 40.74
C ALA A 404 -23.07 -25.22 41.40
N ILE A 405 -22.57 -24.30 40.59
CA ILE A 405 -21.97 -23.02 41.05
C ILE A 405 -23.04 -21.96 40.98
N VAL A 406 -23.38 -21.35 42.12
CA VAL A 406 -24.40 -20.31 42.25
C VAL A 406 -23.79 -19.06 42.82
N GLY A 407 -24.22 -17.90 42.32
CA GLY A 407 -23.75 -16.60 42.76
C GLY A 407 -24.45 -15.45 42.03
N SER A 408 -24.08 -14.24 42.34
CA SER A 408 -24.53 -13.06 41.59
C SER A 408 -23.87 -13.02 40.22
N THR A 409 -24.60 -12.53 39.18
CA THR A 409 -24.04 -12.39 37.82
C THR A 409 -22.81 -11.48 37.84
N GLY A 410 -21.65 -11.99 37.49
CA GLY A 410 -20.41 -11.23 37.48
C GLY A 410 -19.70 -11.12 38.82
N GLY A 411 -20.07 -11.96 39.81
CA GLY A 411 -19.40 -12.06 41.11
C GLY A 411 -18.38 -13.19 41.15
#